data_fb9dca6622844c9a74717e7ac5ee2eba
#
_entry.id   fb9dca6622844c9a74717e7ac5ee2eba
#
_cell.length_a   1.000
_cell.length_b   1.000
_cell.length_c   1.000
_cell.angle_alpha   90.00
_cell.angle_beta   90.00
_cell.angle_gamma   90.00
#
_symmetry.space_group_name_H-M   'P 1'
#
loop_
_entity.id
_entity.type
_entity.pdbx_description
1 polymer ?
#
loop_
_entity_poly.entity_id
_entity_poly.type
_entity_poly.pdbx_seq_one_letter_code
_entity_poly.pdbx_strand_id
1 'polypeptide(L)'
;MKRVLTFLTLIVATFAAEAATVRGRVVCDGQGVEGVVVTDGIRTTLTDKRGDYKLKTDNSHSHFVYISVPSGYEVPTKRGFMPEFYRSLRPKQREYNFSLKAVDQSKYHLIVSADIHVRNRCMTLKEPLQQMPLSNPVGEIDSVTFARTYMATLRDYVSKLPSGTKVYGLNLGDMSNESHWSRYGGDLDNFVEVCERSGMPIQTYTVMGNHEHDMKARDIFDDDDTEAELEYMRVFGPTYYSFNIGGVHYVVLDNVKYCNHKSEGKDRNYEVRFTQDQIDWVKQDAALMPKDTKHIVFAWHCPSYRRYLGGKAKHNADEIVSSYAAYKLPMTVLTGHNHQSEVVKVANYPNTTEYIHPSVSGSWWYYPLCNDGAPATFTRYDFNNGALTARESVNFTDHAEQKYRIYNKGVVNKSGEQVIRMNVWDWHPDWQFEVFENGVKVSKPQLSRIRAKDPLYDEMRNNTGNGIKKFKFLNTANTYHFFEYKPQDVAADIRIVATDEFDSVYFDVTTRME
;
A
#
# COMPACT_ATOMS: atom_id res chain seq x y z
N MET A 1 -56.81 51.09 6.06
CA MET A 1 -56.31 49.84 5.54
C MET A 1 -55.17 49.36 6.41
N LYS A 2 -55.45 48.45 7.36
CA LYS A 2 -54.45 47.85 8.28
C LYS A 2 -53.84 46.65 7.58
N ARG A 3 -52.53 46.67 7.33
CA ARG A 3 -51.78 45.49 6.85
C ARG A 3 -51.41 44.63 8.08
N VAL A 4 -51.95 43.41 8.11
CA VAL A 4 -51.58 42.38 9.06
C VAL A 4 -50.32 41.71 8.50
N LEU A 5 -49.21 41.78 9.23
CA LEU A 5 -47.98 41.12 8.94
C LEU A 5 -48.01 39.76 9.69
N THR A 6 -48.20 38.69 8.96
CA THR A 6 -48.15 37.33 9.51
C THR A 6 -46.67 36.89 9.55
N PHE A 7 -46.11 36.77 10.75
CA PHE A 7 -44.81 36.14 10.96
C PHE A 7 -44.97 34.62 10.86
N LEU A 8 -44.41 34.05 9.80
CA LEU A 8 -44.25 32.61 9.70
C LEU A 8 -42.98 32.22 10.50
N THR A 9 -43.15 31.67 11.69
CA THR A 9 -42.06 31.10 12.48
C THR A 9 -41.69 29.75 11.89
N LEU A 10 -40.57 29.70 11.18
CA LEU A 10 -39.98 28.45 10.67
C LEU A 10 -39.40 27.74 11.91
N ILE A 11 -40.08 26.68 12.38
CA ILE A 11 -39.51 25.77 13.37
C ILE A 11 -38.52 24.89 12.62
N VAL A 12 -37.26 25.22 12.70
CA VAL A 12 -36.17 24.32 12.33
C VAL A 12 -36.11 23.26 13.45
N ALA A 13 -36.74 22.12 13.20
CA ALA A 13 -36.54 20.97 14.04
C ALA A 13 -35.11 20.44 13.80
N THR A 14 -34.20 20.82 14.65
CA THR A 14 -32.91 20.14 14.76
C THR A 14 -33.20 18.70 15.22
N PHE A 15 -33.26 17.77 14.31
CA PHE A 15 -33.18 16.37 14.66
C PHE A 15 -31.76 16.13 15.19
N ALA A 16 -31.62 16.18 16.52
CA ALA A 16 -30.49 15.58 17.19
C ALA A 16 -30.53 14.09 16.76
N ALA A 17 -29.57 13.66 15.98
CA ALA A 17 -29.46 12.25 15.57
C ALA A 17 -29.17 11.45 16.87
N GLU A 18 -30.21 10.87 17.48
CA GLU A 18 -30.03 9.98 18.62
C GLU A 18 -29.17 8.79 18.20
N ALA A 19 -28.12 8.51 18.97
CA ALA A 19 -27.27 7.36 18.81
C ALA A 19 -28.13 6.07 18.73
N ALA A 20 -28.13 5.41 17.57
CA ALA A 20 -28.90 4.18 17.38
C ALA A 20 -28.13 3.00 17.97
N THR A 21 -28.86 2.04 18.54
CA THR A 21 -28.27 0.75 18.89
C THR A 21 -28.53 -0.24 17.78
N VAL A 22 -27.47 -0.77 17.19
CA VAL A 22 -27.51 -1.88 16.24
C VAL A 22 -27.14 -3.19 16.94
N ARG A 23 -27.55 -4.29 16.38
CA ARG A 23 -27.27 -5.64 16.86
C ARG A 23 -27.04 -6.56 15.68
N GLY A 24 -26.54 -7.74 15.93
CA GLY A 24 -26.38 -8.76 14.92
C GLY A 24 -25.66 -9.98 15.46
N ARG A 25 -25.29 -10.84 14.55
CA ARG A 25 -24.61 -12.08 14.88
C ARG A 25 -23.46 -12.33 13.90
N VAL A 26 -22.34 -12.82 14.43
CA VAL A 26 -21.20 -13.33 13.64
C VAL A 26 -21.19 -14.85 13.75
N VAL A 27 -21.24 -15.54 12.62
CA VAL A 27 -21.37 -17.00 12.57
C VAL A 27 -20.38 -17.64 11.59
N CYS A 28 -19.95 -18.86 11.90
CA CYS A 28 -19.26 -19.77 11.00
C CYS A 28 -20.04 -21.09 10.96
N ASP A 29 -20.46 -21.55 9.78
CA ASP A 29 -21.27 -22.77 9.59
C ASP A 29 -22.50 -22.83 10.53
N GLY A 30 -23.17 -21.68 10.73
CA GLY A 30 -24.34 -21.53 11.60
C GLY A 30 -24.04 -21.44 13.10
N GLN A 31 -22.81 -21.70 13.53
CA GLN A 31 -22.36 -21.56 14.93
C GLN A 31 -21.87 -20.13 15.19
N GLY A 32 -22.19 -19.59 16.38
CA GLY A 32 -21.70 -18.27 16.78
C GLY A 32 -20.19 -18.27 17.01
N VAL A 33 -19.53 -17.17 16.62
CA VAL A 33 -18.10 -16.93 16.85
C VAL A 33 -17.94 -15.90 17.97
N GLU A 34 -17.38 -16.34 19.11
CA GLU A 34 -17.13 -15.50 20.29
C GLU A 34 -15.92 -14.59 20.10
N GLY A 35 -15.95 -13.39 20.70
CA GLY A 35 -14.78 -12.52 20.80
C GLY A 35 -14.44 -11.75 19.52
N VAL A 36 -15.32 -11.76 18.51
CA VAL A 36 -15.11 -10.97 17.30
C VAL A 36 -15.33 -9.48 17.62
N VAL A 37 -14.36 -8.64 17.30
CA VAL A 37 -14.49 -7.19 17.43
C VAL A 37 -15.47 -6.68 16.39
N VAL A 38 -16.48 -5.93 16.82
CA VAL A 38 -17.45 -5.24 15.96
C VAL A 38 -17.36 -3.74 16.26
N THR A 39 -17.32 -2.92 15.23
CA THR A 39 -17.15 -1.48 15.35
C THR A 39 -18.01 -0.72 14.35
N ASP A 40 -18.23 0.55 14.61
CA ASP A 40 -18.79 1.53 13.66
C ASP A 40 -17.74 2.59 13.20
N GLY A 41 -16.48 2.36 13.55
CA GLY A 41 -15.38 3.28 13.32
C GLY A 41 -15.11 4.23 14.51
N ILE A 42 -16.08 4.42 15.41
CA ILE A 42 -15.96 5.29 16.59
C ILE A 42 -15.97 4.45 17.88
N ARG A 43 -16.83 3.45 17.94
CA ARG A 43 -17.02 2.58 19.11
C ARG A 43 -16.82 1.13 18.75
N THR A 44 -16.43 0.34 19.74
CA THR A 44 -16.19 -1.10 19.58
C THR A 44 -17.00 -1.90 20.58
N THR A 45 -17.29 -3.16 20.24
CA THR A 45 -17.88 -4.18 21.11
C THR A 45 -17.36 -5.55 20.71
N LEU A 46 -17.61 -6.57 21.52
CA LEU A 46 -17.25 -7.98 21.24
C LEU A 46 -18.51 -8.82 21.09
N THR A 47 -18.43 -9.86 20.27
CA THR A 47 -19.47 -10.89 20.24
C THR A 47 -19.40 -11.81 21.46
N ASP A 48 -20.57 -12.24 21.94
CA ASP A 48 -20.71 -13.23 23.01
C ASP A 48 -20.50 -14.69 22.49
N LYS A 49 -20.64 -15.69 23.42
CA LYS A 49 -20.50 -17.12 23.08
C LYS A 49 -21.45 -17.63 22.00
N ARG A 50 -22.54 -16.92 21.72
CA ARG A 50 -23.48 -17.25 20.65
C ARG A 50 -23.20 -16.46 19.37
N GLY A 51 -22.15 -15.65 19.37
CA GLY A 51 -21.80 -14.74 18.30
C GLY A 51 -22.65 -13.48 18.27
N ASP A 52 -23.54 -13.25 19.26
CA ASP A 52 -24.40 -12.08 19.32
C ASP A 52 -23.63 -10.85 19.77
N TYR A 53 -23.94 -9.68 19.18
CA TYR A 53 -23.38 -8.41 19.60
C TYR A 53 -24.43 -7.30 19.66
N LYS A 54 -24.11 -6.25 20.42
CA LYS A 54 -24.89 -5.03 20.50
C LYS A 54 -23.92 -3.85 20.53
N LEU A 55 -24.08 -2.91 19.60
CA LEU A 55 -23.24 -1.74 19.44
C LEU A 55 -24.10 -0.47 19.44
N LYS A 56 -23.73 0.51 20.27
CA LYS A 56 -24.32 1.84 20.23
C LYS A 56 -23.54 2.67 19.21
N THR A 57 -24.15 2.94 18.05
CA THR A 57 -23.50 3.68 16.96
C THR A 57 -23.51 5.18 17.20
N ASP A 58 -22.53 5.87 16.60
CA ASP A 58 -22.55 7.33 16.46
C ASP A 58 -23.15 7.69 15.10
N ASN A 59 -24.42 8.14 15.08
CA ASN A 59 -25.13 8.39 13.82
C ASN A 59 -24.62 9.64 13.07
N SER A 60 -23.76 10.45 13.65
CA SER A 60 -23.22 11.65 13.01
C SER A 60 -21.96 11.39 12.19
N HIS A 61 -21.15 10.39 12.58
CA HIS A 61 -19.87 10.10 11.94
C HIS A 61 -19.75 8.66 11.41
N SER A 62 -20.64 7.75 11.83
CA SER A 62 -20.58 6.34 11.44
C SER A 62 -21.37 6.06 10.16
N HIS A 63 -20.69 5.55 9.13
CA HIS A 63 -21.29 5.13 7.86
C HIS A 63 -21.50 3.62 7.77
N PHE A 64 -20.76 2.85 8.54
CA PHE A 64 -20.71 1.40 8.49
C PHE A 64 -20.81 0.76 9.87
N VAL A 65 -21.20 -0.50 9.91
CA VAL A 65 -20.85 -1.45 10.96
C VAL A 65 -19.97 -2.54 10.34
N TYR A 66 -18.87 -2.88 10.98
CA TYR A 66 -17.90 -3.82 10.43
C TYR A 66 -17.19 -4.63 11.52
N ILE A 67 -16.58 -5.73 11.11
CA ILE A 67 -15.86 -6.64 12.00
C ILE A 67 -14.35 -6.58 11.73
N SER A 68 -13.55 -6.68 12.80
CA SER A 68 -12.17 -7.11 12.65
C SER A 68 -12.17 -8.62 12.42
N VAL A 69 -11.93 -9.05 11.18
CA VAL A 69 -11.99 -10.49 10.81
C VAL A 69 -10.99 -11.25 11.69
N PRO A 70 -11.44 -12.26 12.46
CA PRO A 70 -10.53 -12.95 13.37
C PRO A 70 -9.59 -13.91 12.63
N SER A 71 -8.44 -14.20 13.21
CA SER A 71 -7.48 -15.19 12.71
C SER A 71 -8.13 -16.58 12.59
N GLY A 72 -7.78 -17.31 11.55
CA GLY A 72 -8.39 -18.63 11.24
C GLY A 72 -9.71 -18.55 10.47
N TYR A 73 -10.12 -17.36 10.04
CA TYR A 73 -11.35 -17.17 9.27
C TYR A 73 -11.15 -16.27 8.05
N GLU A 74 -11.99 -16.50 7.04
CA GLU A 74 -12.22 -15.64 5.88
C GLU A 74 -13.66 -15.14 5.88
N VAL A 75 -13.90 -13.97 5.29
CA VAL A 75 -15.24 -13.46 4.96
C VAL A 75 -15.58 -13.79 3.51
N PRO A 76 -16.87 -13.83 3.12
CA PRO A 76 -17.27 -13.89 1.72
C PRO A 76 -16.65 -12.72 0.93
N THR A 77 -16.57 -12.88 -0.38
CA THR A 77 -16.07 -11.83 -1.28
C THR A 77 -17.17 -11.34 -2.21
N LYS A 78 -17.26 -10.03 -2.36
CA LYS A 78 -18.01 -9.37 -3.43
C LYS A 78 -17.13 -9.33 -4.68
N ARG A 79 -17.71 -9.55 -5.87
CA ARG A 79 -17.00 -9.59 -7.16
C ARG A 79 -15.79 -10.54 -7.20
N GLY A 80 -15.80 -11.57 -6.35
CA GLY A 80 -14.78 -12.61 -6.30
C GLY A 80 -13.51 -12.26 -5.52
N PHE A 81 -13.24 -10.98 -5.18
CA PHE A 81 -11.99 -10.59 -4.52
C PHE A 81 -12.13 -9.56 -3.39
N MET A 82 -13.21 -8.79 -3.32
CA MET A 82 -13.41 -7.75 -2.30
C MET A 82 -14.01 -8.35 -1.02
N PRO A 83 -13.36 -8.28 0.15
CA PRO A 83 -13.82 -8.89 1.39
C PRO A 83 -15.07 -8.20 1.95
N GLU A 84 -16.10 -8.96 2.31
CA GLU A 84 -17.37 -8.45 2.83
C GLU A 84 -17.40 -8.37 4.37
N PHE A 85 -16.46 -7.69 4.98
CA PHE A 85 -16.34 -7.53 6.43
C PHE A 85 -17.18 -6.37 7.00
N TYR A 86 -17.88 -5.60 6.17
CA TYR A 86 -18.67 -4.43 6.56
C TYR A 86 -20.09 -4.45 6.00
N ARG A 87 -20.95 -3.62 6.60
CA ARG A 87 -22.31 -3.34 6.13
C ARG A 87 -22.58 -1.84 6.27
N SER A 88 -23.15 -1.20 5.24
CA SER A 88 -23.55 0.20 5.30
C SER A 88 -24.70 0.40 6.30
N LEU A 89 -24.59 1.36 7.19
CA LEU A 89 -25.63 1.74 8.12
C LEU A 89 -26.82 2.36 7.36
N ARG A 90 -28.04 1.94 7.72
CA ARG A 90 -29.27 2.44 7.12
C ARG A 90 -30.20 2.96 8.22
N PRO A 91 -30.91 4.09 8.03
CA PRO A 91 -31.68 4.76 9.07
C PRO A 91 -32.68 3.88 9.83
N LYS A 92 -33.31 2.90 9.15
CA LYS A 92 -34.33 2.03 9.76
C LYS A 92 -33.83 0.61 10.07
N GLN A 93 -32.64 0.23 9.61
CA GLN A 93 -32.08 -1.09 9.86
C GLN A 93 -31.37 -1.11 11.21
N ARG A 94 -31.60 -2.16 12.00
CA ARG A 94 -30.99 -2.35 13.33
C ARG A 94 -30.28 -3.67 13.48
N GLU A 95 -30.33 -4.53 12.45
CA GLU A 95 -29.72 -5.84 12.49
C GLU A 95 -28.73 -6.01 11.32
N TYR A 96 -27.49 -6.39 11.66
CA TYR A 96 -26.38 -6.58 10.71
C TYR A 96 -25.63 -7.85 11.08
N ASN A 97 -25.71 -8.86 10.22
CA ASN A 97 -25.10 -10.16 10.45
C ASN A 97 -23.88 -10.36 9.54
N PHE A 98 -22.92 -11.16 10.04
CA PHE A 98 -21.69 -11.49 9.33
C PHE A 98 -21.50 -13.01 9.32
N SER A 99 -21.05 -13.54 8.18
CA SER A 99 -20.70 -14.94 7.99
C SER A 99 -19.19 -15.08 7.82
N LEU A 100 -18.62 -16.06 8.49
CA LEU A 100 -17.22 -16.43 8.41
C LEU A 100 -17.09 -17.84 7.86
N LYS A 101 -15.95 -18.14 7.26
CA LYS A 101 -15.51 -19.46 6.84
C LYS A 101 -14.20 -19.80 7.54
N ALA A 102 -14.15 -20.91 8.25
CA ALA A 102 -12.93 -21.38 8.89
C ALA A 102 -11.88 -21.82 7.86
N VAL A 103 -10.65 -21.39 8.05
CA VAL A 103 -9.52 -21.67 7.16
C VAL A 103 -8.22 -21.81 7.96
N ASP A 104 -7.29 -22.65 7.48
CA ASP A 104 -5.93 -22.67 7.99
C ASP A 104 -5.14 -21.50 7.39
N GLN A 105 -4.61 -20.63 8.25
CA GLN A 105 -3.81 -19.46 7.91
C GLN A 105 -2.42 -19.53 8.56
N SER A 106 -2.00 -20.71 8.98
CA SER A 106 -0.68 -20.90 9.61
C SER A 106 0.47 -20.48 8.69
N LYS A 107 0.30 -20.67 7.38
CA LYS A 107 1.23 -20.20 6.32
C LYS A 107 0.44 -19.53 5.20
N TYR A 108 0.89 -18.33 4.82
CA TYR A 108 0.29 -17.62 3.71
C TYR A 108 1.27 -16.63 3.07
N HIS A 109 0.94 -16.24 1.84
CA HIS A 109 1.58 -15.14 1.14
C HIS A 109 0.66 -13.91 1.19
N LEU A 110 1.23 -12.76 1.53
CA LEU A 110 0.59 -11.46 1.34
C LEU A 110 1.19 -10.79 0.11
N ILE A 111 0.36 -10.52 -0.88
CA ILE A 111 0.74 -9.76 -2.07
C ILE A 111 0.38 -8.29 -1.84
N VAL A 112 1.41 -7.45 -1.81
CA VAL A 112 1.28 -6.01 -1.60
C VAL A 112 1.50 -5.29 -2.92
N SER A 113 0.56 -4.46 -3.31
CA SER A 113 0.64 -3.61 -4.51
C SER A 113 0.31 -2.16 -4.15
N ALA A 114 0.88 -1.20 -4.87
CA ALA A 114 0.69 0.21 -4.64
C ALA A 114 0.61 0.98 -5.96
N ASP A 115 -0.09 2.11 -5.96
CA ASP A 115 0.00 3.12 -7.02
C ASP A 115 -0.28 2.55 -8.43
N ILE A 116 -1.42 1.89 -8.58
CA ILE A 116 -1.82 1.24 -9.85
C ILE A 116 -2.21 2.27 -10.89
N HIS A 117 -2.92 3.35 -10.51
CA HIS A 117 -3.29 4.48 -11.37
C HIS A 117 -3.96 4.11 -12.69
N VAL A 118 -4.89 3.16 -12.69
CA VAL A 118 -5.71 2.83 -13.87
C VAL A 118 -6.61 4.00 -14.21
N ARG A 119 -6.62 4.42 -15.49
CA ARG A 119 -7.29 5.63 -15.94
C ARG A 119 -8.03 5.49 -17.27
N ASN A 120 -7.94 4.38 -17.96
CA ASN A 120 -8.47 4.18 -19.32
C ASN A 120 -7.98 5.23 -20.34
N ARG A 121 -6.72 5.61 -20.28
CA ARG A 121 -6.11 6.51 -21.26
C ARG A 121 -5.15 5.77 -22.16
N CYS A 122 -5.12 6.20 -23.43
CA CYS A 122 -4.05 5.83 -24.35
C CYS A 122 -2.79 6.64 -24.04
N MET A 123 -1.65 5.94 -23.89
CA MET A 123 -0.36 6.58 -23.76
C MET A 123 0.27 6.74 -25.14
N THR A 124 0.64 7.95 -25.50
CA THR A 124 1.37 8.23 -26.75
C THR A 124 2.86 8.32 -26.46
N LEU A 125 3.55 7.19 -26.42
CA LEU A 125 5.01 7.13 -26.31
C LEU A 125 5.64 7.04 -27.70
N LYS A 126 6.76 7.74 -27.89
CA LYS A 126 7.55 7.61 -29.11
C LYS A 126 8.38 6.33 -29.12
N GLU A 127 8.68 5.81 -30.32
CA GLU A 127 9.20 4.48 -30.60
C GLU A 127 10.26 3.83 -29.70
N PRO A 128 11.31 4.46 -29.17
CA PRO A 128 12.29 3.71 -28.39
C PRO A 128 11.72 3.04 -27.13
N LEU A 129 10.62 3.58 -26.58
CA LEU A 129 9.99 3.06 -25.37
C LEU A 129 8.93 1.99 -25.66
N GLN A 130 8.45 1.90 -26.89
CA GLN A 130 7.48 0.86 -27.30
C GLN A 130 8.08 -0.54 -27.31
N GLN A 131 9.40 -0.64 -27.36
CA GLN A 131 10.12 -1.92 -27.31
C GLN A 131 10.34 -2.42 -25.88
N MET A 132 9.98 -1.61 -24.87
CA MET A 132 10.09 -2.04 -23.47
C MET A 132 8.83 -2.81 -23.06
N PRO A 133 8.97 -3.96 -22.37
CA PRO A 133 7.89 -4.93 -22.14
C PRO A 133 6.66 -4.39 -21.40
N LEU A 134 6.80 -3.32 -20.62
CA LEU A 134 5.71 -2.69 -19.88
C LEU A 134 5.28 -1.34 -20.46
N SER A 135 5.96 -0.84 -21.49
CA SER A 135 5.48 0.37 -22.13
C SER A 135 4.10 0.11 -22.70
N ASN A 136 3.20 1.06 -22.49
CA ASN A 136 1.89 1.04 -23.10
C ASN A 136 2.08 1.13 -24.62
N PRO A 137 1.77 0.10 -25.43
CA PRO A 137 1.87 0.23 -26.88
C PRO A 137 1.04 1.41 -27.37
N VAL A 138 1.44 2.04 -28.45
CA VAL A 138 0.63 3.12 -29.06
C VAL A 138 -0.76 2.59 -29.33
N GLY A 139 -1.78 3.28 -28.77
CA GLY A 139 -3.18 2.91 -28.91
C GLY A 139 -3.71 1.91 -27.90
N GLU A 140 -2.89 1.35 -27.02
CA GLU A 140 -3.39 0.54 -25.89
C GLU A 140 -3.74 1.46 -24.70
N ILE A 141 -4.83 1.20 -24.03
CA ILE A 141 -5.22 1.91 -22.81
C ILE A 141 -4.58 1.24 -21.57
N ASP A 142 -4.30 2.03 -20.54
CA ASP A 142 -3.58 1.57 -19.35
C ASP A 142 -4.29 0.44 -18.59
N SER A 143 -5.64 0.40 -18.59
CA SER A 143 -6.39 -0.73 -18.02
C SER A 143 -6.16 -2.05 -18.77
N VAL A 144 -5.91 -2.02 -20.09
CA VAL A 144 -5.54 -3.21 -20.87
C VAL A 144 -4.10 -3.62 -20.55
N THR A 145 -3.19 -2.66 -20.45
CA THR A 145 -1.80 -2.93 -20.03
C THR A 145 -1.76 -3.53 -18.63
N PHE A 146 -2.51 -2.98 -17.67
CA PHE A 146 -2.66 -3.52 -16.33
C PHE A 146 -3.15 -4.98 -16.35
N ALA A 147 -4.20 -5.26 -17.13
CA ALA A 147 -4.75 -6.61 -17.26
C ALA A 147 -3.75 -7.60 -17.88
N ARG A 148 -2.99 -7.14 -18.89
CA ARG A 148 -2.01 -7.95 -19.63
C ARG A 148 -0.72 -8.19 -18.84
N THR A 149 -0.32 -7.26 -17.98
CA THR A 149 0.92 -7.32 -17.19
C THR A 149 0.67 -7.76 -15.76
N TYR A 150 0.28 -6.85 -14.87
CA TYR A 150 0.09 -7.14 -13.46
C TYR A 150 -0.87 -8.32 -13.22
N MET A 151 -2.09 -8.23 -13.76
CA MET A 151 -3.10 -9.26 -13.53
C MET A 151 -2.72 -10.62 -14.11
N ALA A 152 -2.09 -10.63 -15.29
CA ALA A 152 -1.60 -11.88 -15.89
C ALA A 152 -0.47 -12.49 -15.07
N THR A 153 0.50 -11.69 -14.62
CA THR A 153 1.61 -12.14 -13.77
C THR A 153 1.12 -12.65 -12.41
N LEU A 154 0.17 -11.93 -11.79
CA LEU A 154 -0.41 -12.35 -10.52
C LEU A 154 -1.15 -13.68 -10.63
N ARG A 155 -1.97 -13.88 -11.69
CA ARG A 155 -2.65 -15.16 -11.93
C ARG A 155 -1.67 -16.30 -12.19
N ASP A 156 -0.65 -16.05 -13.01
CA ASP A 156 0.40 -17.04 -13.28
C ASP A 156 1.14 -17.41 -11.99
N TYR A 157 1.53 -16.41 -11.19
CA TYR A 157 2.16 -16.63 -9.89
C TYR A 157 1.30 -17.51 -8.99
N VAL A 158 0.04 -17.12 -8.77
CA VAL A 158 -0.87 -17.88 -7.89
C VAL A 158 -1.12 -19.30 -8.42
N SER A 159 -1.22 -19.47 -9.73
CA SER A 159 -1.46 -20.78 -10.36
C SER A 159 -0.30 -21.77 -10.19
N LYS A 160 0.91 -21.29 -9.99
CA LYS A 160 2.12 -22.09 -9.78
C LYS A 160 2.35 -22.51 -8.33
N LEU A 161 1.59 -21.90 -7.39
CA LEU A 161 1.71 -22.26 -5.98
C LEU A 161 1.13 -23.64 -5.70
N PRO A 162 1.65 -24.36 -4.68
CA PRO A 162 1.08 -25.63 -4.24
C PRO A 162 -0.42 -25.49 -3.94
N SER A 163 -1.21 -26.50 -4.27
CA SER A 163 -2.65 -26.52 -3.99
C SER A 163 -2.90 -26.29 -2.49
N GLY A 164 -3.84 -25.40 -2.17
CA GLY A 164 -4.17 -25.04 -0.79
C GLY A 164 -3.31 -23.93 -0.18
N THR A 165 -2.27 -23.43 -0.87
CA THR A 165 -1.52 -22.25 -0.41
C THR A 165 -2.45 -21.06 -0.28
N LYS A 166 -2.45 -20.42 0.90
CA LYS A 166 -3.23 -19.22 1.14
C LYS A 166 -2.48 -18.00 0.60
N VAL A 167 -3.22 -17.17 -0.16
CA VAL A 167 -2.70 -15.92 -0.72
C VAL A 167 -3.74 -14.82 -0.51
N TYR A 168 -3.31 -13.72 0.07
CA TYR A 168 -4.13 -12.52 0.28
C TYR A 168 -3.51 -11.33 -0.40
N GLY A 169 -4.33 -10.37 -0.81
CA GLY A 169 -3.89 -9.11 -1.39
C GLY A 169 -4.06 -7.95 -0.40
N LEU A 170 -3.15 -7.00 -0.47
CA LEU A 170 -3.26 -5.69 0.17
C LEU A 170 -2.83 -4.61 -0.83
N ASN A 171 -3.76 -3.76 -1.23
CA ASN A 171 -3.49 -2.63 -2.09
C ASN A 171 -3.30 -1.37 -1.25
N LEU A 172 -2.19 -0.68 -1.43
CA LEU A 172 -1.79 0.48 -0.62
C LEU A 172 -2.32 1.83 -1.14
N GLY A 173 -3.37 1.82 -1.94
CA GLY A 173 -4.00 3.04 -2.47
C GLY A 173 -3.49 3.46 -3.83
N ASP A 174 -4.07 4.55 -4.33
CA ASP A 174 -3.86 5.08 -5.68
C ASP A 174 -4.17 4.03 -6.77
N MET A 175 -5.31 3.35 -6.60
CA MET A 175 -5.80 2.30 -7.51
C MET A 175 -6.28 2.90 -8.83
N SER A 176 -7.01 4.01 -8.76
CA SER A 176 -7.42 4.81 -9.91
C SER A 176 -6.57 6.07 -10.02
N ASN A 177 -6.75 6.81 -11.11
CA ASN A 177 -6.04 8.08 -11.23
C ASN A 177 -6.79 9.24 -10.57
N GLU A 178 -8.12 9.20 -10.55
CA GLU A 178 -8.99 10.19 -9.91
C GLU A 178 -10.38 9.61 -9.69
N SER A 179 -10.88 9.62 -8.48
CA SER A 179 -12.19 9.04 -8.13
C SER A 179 -13.36 9.69 -8.90
N HIS A 180 -13.30 10.98 -9.18
CA HIS A 180 -14.36 11.74 -9.87
C HIS A 180 -14.27 11.74 -11.40
N TRP A 181 -13.36 10.98 -12.00
CA TRP A 181 -13.16 10.94 -13.45
C TRP A 181 -13.98 9.87 -14.17
N SER A 182 -15.16 9.56 -13.65
CA SER A 182 -16.11 8.60 -14.23
C SER A 182 -16.32 8.77 -15.74
N ARG A 183 -16.37 10.00 -16.24
CA ARG A 183 -16.50 10.30 -17.68
C ARG A 183 -15.37 9.76 -18.55
N TYR A 184 -14.22 9.39 -17.96
CA TYR A 184 -13.07 8.83 -18.66
C TYR A 184 -12.89 7.33 -18.38
N GLY A 185 -13.78 6.73 -17.58
CA GLY A 185 -13.65 5.35 -17.15
C GLY A 185 -12.45 5.12 -16.22
N GLY A 186 -11.96 6.19 -15.58
CA GLY A 186 -10.82 6.15 -14.67
C GLY A 186 -11.21 6.20 -13.19
N ASP A 187 -12.45 5.90 -12.88
CA ASP A 187 -13.01 5.85 -11.54
C ASP A 187 -12.79 4.50 -10.85
N LEU A 188 -13.22 4.43 -9.59
CA LEU A 188 -13.07 3.22 -8.77
C LEU A 188 -13.92 2.05 -9.27
N ASP A 189 -15.11 2.31 -9.83
CA ASP A 189 -15.94 1.25 -10.43
C ASP A 189 -15.23 0.59 -11.61
N ASN A 190 -14.60 1.40 -12.47
CA ASN A 190 -13.83 0.88 -13.60
C ASN A 190 -12.64 0.03 -13.13
N PHE A 191 -11.92 0.46 -12.07
CA PHE A 191 -10.85 -0.34 -11.49
C PHE A 191 -11.36 -1.70 -11.03
N VAL A 192 -12.48 -1.73 -10.28
CA VAL A 192 -13.12 -2.97 -9.82
C VAL A 192 -13.54 -3.86 -10.98
N GLU A 193 -14.16 -3.28 -12.03
CA GLU A 193 -14.56 -4.01 -13.22
C GLU A 193 -13.37 -4.62 -13.96
N VAL A 194 -12.28 -3.90 -14.07
CA VAL A 194 -11.05 -4.42 -14.71
C VAL A 194 -10.47 -5.57 -13.91
N CYS A 195 -10.43 -5.47 -12.57
CA CYS A 195 -9.98 -6.56 -11.70
C CYS A 195 -10.88 -7.81 -11.82
N GLU A 196 -12.20 -7.63 -11.76
CA GLU A 196 -13.18 -8.71 -11.90
C GLU A 196 -13.06 -9.41 -13.26
N ARG A 197 -13.14 -8.63 -14.34
CA ARG A 197 -13.03 -9.14 -15.72
C ARG A 197 -11.71 -9.82 -16.00
N SER A 198 -10.62 -9.35 -15.38
CA SER A 198 -9.29 -9.95 -15.50
C SER A 198 -9.11 -11.16 -14.58
N GLY A 199 -10.11 -11.52 -13.77
CA GLY A 199 -10.05 -12.66 -12.87
C GLY A 199 -9.05 -12.48 -11.74
N MET A 200 -9.24 -11.44 -10.89
CA MET A 200 -8.42 -11.24 -9.67
C MET A 200 -8.45 -12.53 -8.83
N PRO A 201 -7.30 -13.20 -8.64
CA PRO A 201 -7.29 -14.56 -8.10
C PRO A 201 -7.32 -14.62 -6.57
N ILE A 202 -7.21 -13.48 -5.87
CA ILE A 202 -7.00 -13.41 -4.42
C ILE A 202 -7.93 -12.40 -3.75
N GLN A 203 -8.37 -12.71 -2.54
CA GLN A 203 -9.08 -11.77 -1.69
C GLN A 203 -8.14 -10.60 -1.35
N THR A 204 -8.55 -9.36 -1.67
CA THR A 204 -7.71 -8.18 -1.58
C THR A 204 -8.34 -7.10 -0.70
N TYR A 205 -7.64 -6.72 0.36
CA TYR A 205 -7.92 -5.54 1.19
C TYR A 205 -7.34 -4.29 0.54
N THR A 206 -7.90 -3.12 0.85
CA THR A 206 -7.51 -1.86 0.21
C THR A 206 -7.28 -0.76 1.22
N VAL A 207 -6.24 0.03 1.00
CA VAL A 207 -5.97 1.30 1.67
C VAL A 207 -6.49 2.43 0.77
N MET A 208 -6.97 3.50 1.33
CA MET A 208 -7.32 4.71 0.58
C MET A 208 -6.07 5.55 0.30
N GLY A 209 -5.85 5.92 -0.97
CA GLY A 209 -4.77 6.84 -1.36
C GLY A 209 -5.28 8.24 -1.65
N ASN A 210 -4.39 9.15 -2.00
CA ASN A 210 -4.79 10.53 -2.29
C ASN A 210 -5.55 10.68 -3.63
N HIS A 211 -5.47 9.71 -4.52
CA HIS A 211 -6.22 9.67 -5.77
C HIS A 211 -7.64 9.08 -5.61
N GLU A 212 -7.91 8.39 -4.53
CA GLU A 212 -9.26 7.93 -4.17
C GLU A 212 -10.10 9.02 -3.50
N HIS A 213 -9.48 10.04 -2.90
CA HIS A 213 -10.18 11.21 -2.39
C HIS A 213 -10.72 12.08 -3.53
N ASP A 214 -11.92 12.63 -3.37
CA ASP A 214 -12.44 13.60 -4.33
C ASP A 214 -11.71 14.94 -4.19
N MET A 215 -10.79 15.19 -5.10
CA MET A 215 -10.05 16.45 -5.12
C MET A 215 -10.91 17.69 -5.35
N LYS A 216 -12.19 17.53 -5.69
CA LYS A 216 -13.16 18.61 -5.87
C LYS A 216 -14.03 18.88 -4.64
N ALA A 217 -13.99 18.00 -3.64
CA ALA A 217 -14.71 18.21 -2.40
C ALA A 217 -14.35 19.55 -1.75
N ARG A 218 -15.35 20.27 -1.23
CA ARG A 218 -15.19 21.62 -0.66
C ARG A 218 -15.76 21.75 0.75
N ASP A 219 -16.73 20.91 1.11
CA ASP A 219 -17.36 20.90 2.43
C ASP A 219 -16.51 20.11 3.42
N ILE A 220 -15.26 20.58 3.60
CA ILE A 220 -14.25 19.99 4.45
C ILE A 220 -13.98 20.92 5.62
N PHE A 221 -14.28 20.47 6.84
CA PHE A 221 -14.20 21.26 8.05
C PHE A 221 -13.16 20.68 9.02
N ASP A 222 -12.24 21.52 9.47
CA ASP A 222 -11.22 21.21 10.48
C ASP A 222 -10.63 19.80 10.41
N ASP A 223 -11.17 18.83 11.15
CA ASP A 223 -10.68 17.44 11.18
C ASP A 223 -11.60 16.44 10.46
N ASP A 224 -12.61 16.91 9.75
CA ASP A 224 -13.57 16.10 8.99
C ASP A 224 -13.42 16.35 7.49
N ASP A 225 -12.95 15.36 6.73
CA ASP A 225 -12.86 15.36 5.27
C ASP A 225 -13.69 14.25 4.61
N THR A 226 -14.68 13.74 5.32
CA THR A 226 -15.61 12.68 4.89
C THR A 226 -16.18 12.92 3.49
N GLU A 227 -16.47 14.18 3.11
CA GLU A 227 -16.98 14.47 1.76
C GLU A 227 -15.99 14.02 0.66
N ALA A 228 -14.69 14.12 0.91
CA ALA A 228 -13.68 13.65 -0.03
C ALA A 228 -13.56 12.12 -0.08
N GLU A 229 -14.01 11.41 0.94
CA GLU A 229 -13.94 9.95 1.07
C GLU A 229 -15.15 9.20 0.51
N LEU A 230 -16.30 9.89 0.27
CA LEU A 230 -17.60 9.29 -0.04
C LEU A 230 -17.55 8.30 -1.21
N GLU A 231 -16.77 8.57 -2.24
CA GLU A 231 -16.68 7.71 -3.42
C GLU A 231 -15.91 6.41 -3.11
N TYR A 232 -14.82 6.50 -2.34
CA TYR A 232 -14.12 5.32 -1.84
C TYR A 232 -15.03 4.49 -0.93
N MET A 233 -15.71 5.12 0.02
CA MET A 233 -16.62 4.45 0.94
C MET A 233 -17.76 3.73 0.21
N ARG A 234 -18.28 4.30 -0.87
CA ARG A 234 -19.32 3.67 -1.69
C ARG A 234 -18.85 2.36 -2.31
N VAL A 235 -17.60 2.29 -2.76
CA VAL A 235 -17.05 1.13 -3.49
C VAL A 235 -16.41 0.11 -2.54
N PHE A 236 -15.55 0.55 -1.63
CA PHE A 236 -14.69 -0.29 -0.80
C PHE A 236 -15.11 -0.38 0.67
N GLY A 237 -15.96 0.52 1.16
CA GLY A 237 -16.40 0.55 2.55
C GLY A 237 -15.55 1.46 3.45
N PRO A 238 -15.32 1.09 4.72
CA PRO A 238 -14.63 1.94 5.68
C PRO A 238 -13.21 2.29 5.25
N THR A 239 -12.78 3.54 5.50
CA THR A 239 -11.46 4.06 5.15
C THR A 239 -10.38 3.60 6.12
N TYR A 240 -10.79 3.18 7.33
CA TYR A 240 -9.91 2.55 8.32
C TYR A 240 -10.59 1.35 9.01
N TYR A 241 -9.82 0.30 9.26
CA TYR A 241 -10.29 -0.96 9.82
C TYR A 241 -9.12 -1.86 10.22
N SER A 242 -9.41 -2.95 10.93
CA SER A 242 -8.44 -4.01 11.22
C SER A 242 -8.95 -5.38 10.79
N PHE A 243 -8.03 -6.33 10.63
CA PHE A 243 -8.29 -7.74 10.40
C PHE A 243 -7.09 -8.58 10.84
N ASN A 244 -7.29 -9.90 10.99
CA ASN A 244 -6.25 -10.81 11.45
C ASN A 244 -6.08 -11.97 10.48
N ILE A 245 -4.85 -12.36 10.21
CA ILE A 245 -4.49 -13.54 9.40
C ILE A 245 -3.36 -14.28 10.12
N GLY A 246 -3.56 -15.51 10.50
CA GLY A 246 -2.50 -16.43 10.96
C GLY A 246 -1.61 -15.92 12.11
N GLY A 247 -2.17 -15.16 13.05
CA GLY A 247 -1.42 -14.57 14.17
C GLY A 247 -0.77 -13.22 13.83
N VAL A 248 -1.12 -12.62 12.70
CA VAL A 248 -0.75 -11.25 12.34
C VAL A 248 -1.97 -10.35 12.45
N HIS A 249 -1.84 -9.22 13.14
CA HIS A 249 -2.85 -8.19 13.26
C HIS A 249 -2.57 -7.07 12.25
N TYR A 250 -3.50 -6.83 11.34
CA TYR A 250 -3.43 -5.81 10.30
C TYR A 250 -4.28 -4.61 10.69
N VAL A 251 -3.69 -3.41 10.61
CA VAL A 251 -4.36 -2.14 10.89
C VAL A 251 -4.25 -1.27 9.65
N VAL A 252 -5.35 -1.12 8.95
CA VAL A 252 -5.47 -0.29 7.74
C VAL A 252 -6.01 1.07 8.13
N LEU A 253 -5.33 2.13 7.70
CA LEU A 253 -5.66 3.51 8.06
C LEU A 253 -5.57 4.44 6.85
N ASP A 254 -6.30 5.53 6.90
CA ASP A 254 -6.15 6.64 5.97
C ASP A 254 -5.28 7.75 6.59
N ASN A 255 -4.14 8.04 5.97
CA ASN A 255 -3.26 9.12 6.40
C ASN A 255 -3.21 10.31 5.43
N VAL A 256 -4.24 10.45 4.60
CA VAL A 256 -4.38 11.56 3.64
C VAL A 256 -5.58 12.41 4.05
N LYS A 257 -5.34 13.49 4.77
CA LYS A 257 -6.39 14.40 5.18
C LYS A 257 -6.52 15.58 4.22
N TYR A 258 -7.63 15.68 3.52
CA TYR A 258 -7.90 16.78 2.59
C TYR A 258 -8.17 18.11 3.31
N CYS A 259 -7.73 19.21 2.69
CA CYS A 259 -7.82 20.57 3.21
C CYS A 259 -8.22 21.57 2.12
N ASN A 260 -9.01 21.17 1.13
CA ASN A 260 -9.31 21.99 -0.04
C ASN A 260 -10.00 23.32 0.30
N HIS A 261 -10.76 23.38 1.39
CA HIS A 261 -11.41 24.62 1.86
C HIS A 261 -10.40 25.74 2.17
N LYS A 262 -9.14 25.39 2.50
CA LYS A 262 -8.06 26.35 2.82
C LYS A 262 -7.27 26.79 1.58
N SER A 263 -7.57 26.26 0.40
CA SER A 263 -6.67 26.39 -0.76
C SER A 263 -7.15 27.35 -1.85
N GLU A 264 -8.24 28.09 -1.63
CA GLU A 264 -8.77 29.11 -2.54
C GLU A 264 -8.67 28.72 -4.04
N GLY A 265 -9.28 27.59 -4.40
CA GLY A 265 -9.33 27.08 -5.78
C GLY A 265 -8.18 26.17 -6.20
N LYS A 266 -7.29 25.78 -5.29
CA LYS A 266 -6.34 24.70 -5.54
C LYS A 266 -7.00 23.36 -5.23
N ASP A 267 -7.00 22.49 -6.20
CA ASP A 267 -7.39 21.09 -6.02
C ASP A 267 -6.24 20.28 -5.39
N ARG A 268 -6.56 19.15 -4.76
CA ARG A 268 -5.59 18.25 -4.10
C ARG A 268 -4.73 18.93 -3.05
N ASN A 269 -5.32 19.72 -2.20
CA ASN A 269 -4.64 20.24 -1.03
C ASN A 269 -4.92 19.32 0.17
N TYR A 270 -3.93 18.55 0.58
CA TYR A 270 -4.04 17.63 1.72
C TYR A 270 -2.79 17.68 2.61
N GLU A 271 -2.98 17.23 3.84
CA GLU A 271 -1.93 16.99 4.82
C GLU A 271 -1.76 15.47 5.01
N VAL A 272 -0.52 15.02 5.19
CA VAL A 272 -0.27 13.61 5.55
C VAL A 272 -0.37 13.47 7.05
N ARG A 273 -1.53 13.08 7.56
CA ARG A 273 -1.80 12.88 8.99
C ARG A 273 -3.04 12.02 9.19
N PHE A 274 -3.14 11.39 10.35
CA PHE A 274 -4.35 10.70 10.81
C PHE A 274 -5.29 11.68 11.50
N THR A 275 -6.61 11.47 11.34
CA THR A 275 -7.64 12.22 12.07
C THR A 275 -7.71 11.76 13.52
N GLN A 276 -8.32 12.59 14.40
CA GLN A 276 -8.46 12.24 15.81
C GLN A 276 -9.33 11.01 16.02
N ASP A 277 -10.38 10.84 15.21
CA ASP A 277 -11.26 9.67 15.27
C ASP A 277 -10.49 8.37 14.99
N GLN A 278 -9.60 8.35 14.01
CA GLN A 278 -8.73 7.22 13.74
C GLN A 278 -7.79 6.91 14.91
N ILE A 279 -7.18 7.94 15.51
CA ILE A 279 -6.29 7.77 16.66
C ILE A 279 -7.03 7.18 17.85
N ASP A 280 -8.24 7.66 18.13
CA ASP A 280 -9.04 7.17 19.25
C ASP A 280 -9.62 5.77 19.00
N TRP A 281 -9.96 5.45 17.75
CA TRP A 281 -10.33 4.10 17.35
C TRP A 281 -9.15 3.12 17.46
N VAL A 282 -7.95 3.49 17.03
CA VAL A 282 -6.72 2.69 17.13
C VAL A 282 -6.40 2.31 18.58
N LYS A 283 -6.62 3.20 19.55
CA LYS A 283 -6.44 2.88 20.98
C LYS A 283 -7.40 1.77 21.44
N GLN A 284 -8.63 1.78 20.94
CA GLN A 284 -9.60 0.73 21.25
C GLN A 284 -9.24 -0.59 20.56
N ASP A 285 -8.84 -0.54 19.29
CA ASP A 285 -8.41 -1.71 18.51
C ASP A 285 -7.18 -2.36 19.15
N ALA A 286 -6.18 -1.58 19.53
CA ALA A 286 -5.00 -2.08 20.23
C ALA A 286 -5.36 -2.78 21.57
N ALA A 287 -6.31 -2.23 22.33
CA ALA A 287 -6.76 -2.83 23.57
C ALA A 287 -7.53 -4.16 23.37
N LEU A 288 -8.12 -4.35 22.20
CA LEU A 288 -8.90 -5.54 21.83
C LEU A 288 -8.12 -6.51 20.90
N MET A 289 -6.88 -6.19 20.58
CA MET A 289 -6.02 -7.05 19.75
C MET A 289 -5.93 -8.48 20.33
N PRO A 290 -6.04 -9.54 19.51
CA PRO A 290 -5.94 -10.91 19.96
C PRO A 290 -4.64 -11.17 20.75
N LYS A 291 -4.75 -11.90 21.88
CA LYS A 291 -3.60 -12.16 22.77
C LYS A 291 -2.53 -13.06 22.16
N ASP A 292 -2.87 -13.82 21.15
CA ASP A 292 -1.97 -14.71 20.39
C ASP A 292 -1.33 -14.01 19.18
N THR A 293 -1.56 -12.72 18.98
CA THR A 293 -0.88 -11.92 17.97
C THR A 293 0.63 -11.95 18.16
N LYS A 294 1.36 -12.18 17.08
CA LYS A 294 2.83 -12.29 17.06
C LYS A 294 3.50 -11.20 16.22
N HIS A 295 2.74 -10.56 15.34
CA HIS A 295 3.22 -9.50 14.45
C HIS A 295 2.10 -8.49 14.21
N ILE A 296 2.43 -7.22 14.06
CA ILE A 296 1.49 -6.15 13.75
C ILE A 296 1.91 -5.53 12.42
N VAL A 297 0.96 -5.41 11.50
CA VAL A 297 1.17 -4.76 10.20
C VAL A 297 0.27 -3.56 10.10
N PHE A 298 0.86 -2.39 10.00
CA PHE A 298 0.16 -1.16 9.65
C PHE A 298 0.20 -0.96 8.14
N ALA A 299 -0.89 -0.50 7.57
CA ALA A 299 -0.97 -0.15 6.16
C ALA A 299 -1.66 1.20 6.00
N TRP A 300 -0.97 2.14 5.38
CA TRP A 300 -1.50 3.43 4.95
C TRP A 300 -0.79 3.92 3.70
N HIS A 301 -1.33 4.92 3.02
CA HIS A 301 -0.84 5.26 1.69
C HIS A 301 0.50 6.01 1.70
N CYS A 302 0.56 7.17 2.38
CA CYS A 302 1.73 8.05 2.33
C CYS A 302 2.81 7.63 3.33
N PRO A 303 4.10 7.53 2.94
CA PRO A 303 5.19 7.23 3.85
C PRO A 303 5.29 8.22 5.01
N SER A 304 5.39 7.70 6.23
CA SER A 304 5.37 8.49 7.46
C SER A 304 6.74 8.64 8.11
N TYR A 305 7.63 7.65 7.95
CA TYR A 305 8.98 7.70 8.49
C TYR A 305 9.98 8.01 7.37
N ARG A 306 10.95 8.86 7.65
CA ARG A 306 11.85 9.35 6.63
C ARG A 306 13.30 9.04 6.98
N ARG A 307 14.00 8.41 6.06
CA ARG A 307 15.43 8.12 6.21
C ARG A 307 16.27 9.40 6.43
N TYR A 308 15.98 10.48 5.71
CA TYR A 308 16.68 11.75 5.88
C TYR A 308 16.43 12.43 7.23
N LEU A 309 15.41 12.00 7.98
CA LEU A 309 15.14 12.38 9.37
C LEU A 309 15.65 11.32 10.37
N GLY A 310 16.50 10.38 9.93
CA GLY A 310 17.00 9.30 10.76
C GLY A 310 15.92 8.31 11.22
N GLY A 311 14.88 8.11 10.40
CA GLY A 311 13.76 7.21 10.72
C GLY A 311 12.71 7.79 11.67
N LYS A 312 12.74 9.10 11.93
CA LYS A 312 11.72 9.78 12.73
C LYS A 312 10.45 10.01 11.91
N ALA A 313 9.32 10.04 12.60
CA ALA A 313 8.04 10.42 12.01
C ALA A 313 8.07 11.85 11.48
N LYS A 314 7.47 12.06 10.32
CA LYS A 314 7.28 13.39 9.75
C LYS A 314 6.00 14.06 10.27
N HIS A 315 4.98 13.26 10.56
CA HIS A 315 3.64 13.67 10.97
C HIS A 315 3.27 12.95 12.28
N ASN A 316 1.99 12.75 12.55
CA ASN A 316 1.49 12.12 13.77
C ASN A 316 1.47 10.57 13.76
N ALA A 317 2.24 9.90 12.91
CA ALA A 317 2.29 8.44 12.84
C ALA A 317 2.74 7.78 14.16
N ASP A 318 3.56 8.48 14.95
CA ASP A 318 3.96 8.00 16.29
C ASP A 318 2.77 7.83 17.24
N GLU A 319 1.67 8.57 17.06
CA GLU A 319 0.44 8.41 17.85
C GLU A 319 -0.23 7.06 17.59
N ILE A 320 -0.16 6.58 16.34
CA ILE A 320 -0.66 5.26 15.97
C ILE A 320 0.25 4.15 16.51
N VAL A 321 1.54 4.19 16.15
CA VAL A 321 2.49 3.13 16.50
C VAL A 321 2.66 2.98 18.01
N SER A 322 2.64 4.09 18.75
CA SER A 322 2.75 4.07 20.23
C SER A 322 1.62 3.30 20.91
N SER A 323 0.42 3.26 20.32
CA SER A 323 -0.72 2.50 20.87
C SER A 323 -0.45 0.99 20.96
N TYR A 324 0.44 0.48 20.12
CA TYR A 324 0.82 -0.95 20.09
C TYR A 324 2.21 -1.23 20.66
N ALA A 325 3.03 -0.22 20.92
CA ALA A 325 4.42 -0.39 21.32
C ALA A 325 4.59 -1.17 22.65
N ALA A 326 3.61 -1.10 23.55
CA ALA A 326 3.62 -1.82 24.83
C ALA A 326 3.65 -3.34 24.66
N TYR A 327 3.17 -3.88 23.55
CA TYR A 327 3.17 -5.33 23.26
C TYR A 327 4.55 -5.86 22.91
N LYS A 328 5.50 -5.00 22.54
CA LYS A 328 6.89 -5.36 22.16
C LYS A 328 6.99 -6.35 21.01
N LEU A 329 5.97 -6.44 20.18
CA LEU A 329 5.93 -7.31 19.01
C LEU A 329 6.71 -6.67 17.84
N PRO A 330 7.16 -7.46 16.86
CA PRO A 330 7.59 -6.94 15.57
C PRO A 330 6.45 -6.15 14.92
N MET A 331 6.77 -5.00 14.35
CA MET A 331 5.83 -4.14 13.66
C MET A 331 6.34 -3.80 12.26
N THR A 332 5.47 -3.90 11.28
CA THR A 332 5.74 -3.53 9.88
C THR A 332 4.80 -2.42 9.46
N VAL A 333 5.32 -1.40 8.81
CA VAL A 333 4.53 -0.35 8.17
C VAL A 333 4.67 -0.50 6.66
N LEU A 334 3.54 -0.61 5.95
CA LEU A 334 3.48 -0.78 4.50
C LEU A 334 2.89 0.49 3.88
N THR A 335 3.62 1.11 2.97
CA THR A 335 3.23 2.37 2.31
C THR A 335 3.58 2.39 0.82
N GLY A 336 2.95 3.30 0.06
CA GLY A 336 3.16 3.52 -1.38
C GLY A 336 3.49 4.99 -1.69
N HIS A 337 2.71 5.62 -2.57
CA HIS A 337 2.65 7.06 -2.87
C HIS A 337 3.87 7.64 -3.61
N ASN A 338 5.07 7.26 -3.23
CA ASN A 338 6.29 7.90 -3.76
C ASN A 338 6.74 7.32 -5.12
N HIS A 339 6.17 6.19 -5.55
CA HIS A 339 6.65 5.41 -6.70
C HIS A 339 8.15 5.13 -6.61
N GLN A 340 8.61 4.73 -5.44
CA GLN A 340 10.00 4.42 -5.13
C GLN A 340 10.08 3.26 -4.16
N SER A 341 11.18 2.52 -4.18
CA SER A 341 11.49 1.53 -3.18
C SER A 341 12.37 2.14 -2.07
N GLU A 342 11.92 2.08 -0.84
CA GLU A 342 12.75 2.47 0.30
C GLU A 342 12.39 1.66 1.55
N VAL A 343 13.37 1.33 2.37
CA VAL A 343 13.19 0.68 3.67
C VAL A 343 13.75 1.56 4.76
N VAL A 344 12.94 1.83 5.79
CA VAL A 344 13.29 2.74 6.90
C VAL A 344 13.10 2.05 8.24
N LYS A 345 14.17 1.88 9.01
CA LYS A 345 14.08 1.52 10.44
C LYS A 345 13.52 2.71 11.21
N VAL A 346 12.49 2.48 12.01
CA VAL A 346 11.82 3.56 12.76
C VAL A 346 12.59 3.87 14.04
N ALA A 347 13.03 5.13 14.19
CA ALA A 347 14.01 5.51 15.22
C ALA A 347 13.50 5.27 16.66
N ASN A 348 12.23 5.59 16.94
CA ASN A 348 11.66 5.49 18.28
C ASN A 348 11.10 4.10 18.61
N TYR A 349 10.98 3.22 17.60
CA TYR A 349 10.37 1.90 17.71
C TYR A 349 11.29 0.86 17.04
N PRO A 350 12.32 0.35 17.73
CA PRO A 350 13.40 -0.46 17.12
C PRO A 350 12.89 -1.78 16.50
N ASN A 351 11.72 -2.27 16.92
CA ASN A 351 11.07 -3.45 16.34
C ASN A 351 10.19 -3.10 15.13
N THR A 352 10.25 -1.86 14.62
CA THR A 352 9.41 -1.37 13.55
C THR A 352 10.22 -1.01 12.32
N THR A 353 9.76 -1.50 11.16
CA THR A 353 10.33 -1.16 9.85
C THR A 353 9.22 -0.66 8.93
N GLU A 354 9.42 0.49 8.27
CA GLU A 354 8.57 0.94 7.18
C GLU A 354 9.15 0.48 5.85
N TYR A 355 8.30 -0.18 5.04
CA TYR A 355 8.56 -0.54 3.65
C TYR A 355 7.73 0.35 2.74
N ILE A 356 8.40 1.15 1.94
CA ILE A 356 7.82 2.01 0.92
C ILE A 356 7.91 1.25 -0.40
N HIS A 357 6.76 1.01 -1.04
CA HIS A 357 6.67 0.15 -2.21
C HIS A 357 6.81 0.91 -3.51
N PRO A 358 7.49 0.33 -4.50
CA PRO A 358 7.44 0.81 -5.87
C PRO A 358 6.02 0.66 -6.44
N SER A 359 5.74 1.45 -7.46
CA SER A 359 4.44 1.49 -8.12
C SER A 359 4.24 0.31 -9.07
N VAL A 360 3.03 -0.26 -9.08
CA VAL A 360 2.57 -1.21 -10.12
C VAL A 360 2.55 -0.55 -11.49
N SER A 361 2.23 0.74 -11.58
CA SER A 361 2.23 1.50 -12.84
C SER A 361 3.62 1.96 -13.30
N GLY A 362 4.69 1.64 -12.54
CA GLY A 362 5.99 2.24 -12.74
C GLY A 362 5.88 3.77 -12.61
N SER A 363 6.18 4.50 -13.68
CA SER A 363 5.94 5.94 -13.74
C SER A 363 4.62 6.23 -14.46
N TRP A 364 3.48 5.98 -13.76
CA TRP A 364 2.11 6.26 -14.27
C TRP A 364 1.85 5.69 -15.67
N TRP A 365 2.36 4.48 -15.95
CA TRP A 365 2.28 3.80 -17.25
C TRP A 365 3.05 4.49 -18.39
N TYR A 366 3.78 5.61 -18.11
CA TYR A 366 4.69 6.20 -19.10
C TYR A 366 5.96 5.35 -19.29
N TYR A 367 6.50 4.81 -18.19
CA TYR A 367 7.70 3.98 -18.18
C TYR A 367 7.47 2.73 -17.31
N PRO A 368 8.09 1.60 -17.66
CA PRO A 368 8.00 0.36 -16.88
C PRO A 368 8.86 0.38 -15.60
N LEU A 369 9.51 1.50 -15.35
CA LEU A 369 10.33 1.75 -14.17
C LEU A 369 9.70 2.86 -13.33
N CYS A 370 9.87 2.76 -12.04
CA CYS A 370 9.68 3.84 -11.08
C CYS A 370 10.79 4.90 -11.24
N ASN A 371 10.59 6.09 -10.72
CA ASN A 371 11.51 7.21 -10.91
C ASN A 371 12.87 7.05 -10.19
N ASP A 372 13.04 6.01 -9.38
CA ASP A 372 14.28 5.58 -8.74
C ASP A 372 14.97 4.42 -9.49
N GLY A 373 14.41 3.99 -10.62
CA GLY A 373 14.88 2.88 -11.43
C GLY A 373 14.43 1.50 -10.96
N ALA A 374 13.67 1.38 -9.88
CA ALA A 374 13.03 0.12 -9.52
C ALA A 374 12.01 -0.26 -10.60
N PRO A 375 11.87 -1.54 -10.98
CA PRO A 375 10.85 -1.96 -11.93
C PRO A 375 9.44 -1.83 -11.34
N ALA A 376 8.44 -1.78 -12.20
CA ALA A 376 7.04 -1.96 -11.80
C ALA A 376 6.86 -3.35 -11.19
N THR A 377 6.37 -3.42 -9.94
CA THR A 377 6.33 -4.65 -9.15
C THR A 377 5.09 -4.73 -8.26
N PHE A 378 4.81 -5.95 -7.80
CA PHE A 378 4.19 -6.18 -6.50
C PHE A 378 5.21 -6.84 -5.56
N THR A 379 5.01 -6.71 -4.25
CA THR A 379 5.89 -7.34 -3.25
C THR A 379 5.15 -8.48 -2.57
N ARG A 380 5.80 -9.64 -2.50
CA ARG A 380 5.36 -10.79 -1.72
C ARG A 380 5.97 -10.74 -0.32
N TYR A 381 5.15 -10.97 0.69
CA TYR A 381 5.54 -11.19 2.07
C TYR A 381 5.07 -12.58 2.50
N ASP A 382 5.98 -13.41 3.02
CA ASP A 382 5.67 -14.75 3.47
C ASP A 382 5.55 -14.78 4.98
N PHE A 383 4.41 -15.26 5.48
CA PHE A 383 4.17 -15.42 6.90
C PHE A 383 4.04 -16.90 7.27
N ASN A 384 4.65 -17.26 8.39
CA ASN A 384 4.58 -18.59 8.96
C ASN A 384 4.29 -18.49 10.47
N ASN A 385 3.11 -18.95 10.91
CA ASN A 385 2.66 -18.86 12.29
C ASN A 385 2.82 -17.47 12.91
N GLY A 386 2.50 -16.44 12.14
CA GLY A 386 2.57 -15.04 12.52
C GLY A 386 3.97 -14.39 12.40
N ALA A 387 5.00 -15.13 12.06
CA ALA A 387 6.33 -14.58 11.78
C ALA A 387 6.49 -14.23 10.30
N LEU A 388 7.02 -13.06 9.98
CA LEU A 388 7.48 -12.71 8.65
C LEU A 388 8.78 -13.48 8.36
N THR A 389 8.82 -14.26 7.28
CA THR A 389 9.91 -15.18 6.96
C THR A 389 10.59 -14.94 5.63
N ALA A 390 9.96 -14.19 4.73
CA ALA A 390 10.56 -13.77 3.48
C ALA A 390 9.86 -12.54 2.90
N ARG A 391 10.55 -11.77 2.07
CA ARG A 391 10.04 -10.65 1.30
C ARG A 391 10.73 -10.62 -0.07
N GLU A 392 9.96 -10.42 -1.13
CA GLU A 392 10.50 -10.39 -2.48
C GLU A 392 9.64 -9.54 -3.40
N SER A 393 10.26 -8.65 -4.18
CA SER A 393 9.59 -7.96 -5.27
C SER A 393 9.50 -8.83 -6.52
N VAL A 394 8.30 -8.94 -7.07
CA VAL A 394 8.00 -9.65 -8.32
C VAL A 394 7.72 -8.60 -9.40
N ASN A 395 8.62 -8.47 -10.36
CA ASN A 395 8.46 -7.52 -11.45
C ASN A 395 7.72 -8.14 -12.65
N PHE A 396 7.17 -7.29 -13.53
CA PHE A 396 6.37 -7.71 -14.68
C PHE A 396 7.15 -7.66 -16.01
N THR A 397 8.46 -7.37 -15.95
CA THR A 397 9.30 -7.27 -17.14
C THR A 397 9.70 -8.65 -17.65
N ASP A 398 10.20 -8.73 -18.89
CA ASP A 398 10.79 -9.96 -19.43
C ASP A 398 12.03 -10.43 -18.64
N HIS A 399 12.50 -9.60 -17.71
CA HIS A 399 13.56 -9.89 -16.76
C HIS A 399 13.01 -10.05 -15.34
N ALA A 400 11.93 -10.82 -15.19
CA ALA A 400 11.23 -11.02 -13.90
C ALA A 400 12.18 -11.49 -12.77
N GLU A 401 13.27 -12.17 -13.11
CA GLU A 401 14.28 -12.63 -12.16
C GLU A 401 15.28 -11.54 -11.74
N GLN A 402 15.26 -10.36 -12.40
CA GLN A 402 16.16 -9.27 -12.03
C GLN A 402 15.77 -8.64 -10.70
N LYS A 403 16.67 -8.75 -9.74
CA LYS A 403 16.53 -8.21 -8.37
C LYS A 403 17.40 -6.95 -8.14
N TYR A 404 18.23 -6.60 -9.13
CA TYR A 404 19.18 -5.50 -9.11
C TYR A 404 19.54 -5.09 -10.53
N ARG A 405 20.20 -3.93 -10.68
CA ARG A 405 20.83 -3.50 -11.94
C ARG A 405 22.27 -3.07 -11.69
N ILE A 406 23.18 -3.54 -12.58
CA ILE A 406 24.60 -3.22 -12.51
C ILE A 406 24.96 -2.25 -13.61
N TYR A 407 25.78 -1.27 -13.25
CA TYR A 407 26.44 -0.31 -14.11
C TYR A 407 27.95 -0.46 -13.92
N ASN A 408 28.63 -1.04 -14.91
CA ASN A 408 30.06 -1.39 -14.85
C ASN A 408 30.89 -0.78 -15.97
N LYS A 409 30.25 -0.04 -16.91
CA LYS A 409 30.89 0.56 -18.07
C LYS A 409 31.12 2.04 -17.87
N GLY A 410 32.40 2.44 -17.76
CA GLY A 410 32.79 3.85 -17.68
C GLY A 410 32.22 4.60 -16.47
N VAL A 411 31.80 3.89 -15.41
CA VAL A 411 31.24 4.49 -14.21
C VAL A 411 32.36 4.93 -13.27
N VAL A 412 32.29 6.19 -12.84
CA VAL A 412 33.21 6.74 -11.85
C VAL A 412 32.46 7.25 -10.61
N ASN A 413 33.12 7.17 -9.46
CA ASN A 413 32.63 7.77 -8.23
C ASN A 413 32.87 9.28 -8.19
N LYS A 414 32.52 9.94 -7.09
CA LYS A 414 32.71 11.40 -6.91
C LYS A 414 34.19 11.84 -6.94
N SER A 415 35.11 10.93 -6.68
CA SER A 415 36.58 11.17 -6.73
C SER A 415 37.19 10.88 -8.10
N GLY A 416 36.39 10.51 -9.10
CA GLY A 416 36.88 10.18 -10.45
C GLY A 416 37.45 8.76 -10.56
N GLU A 417 37.30 7.90 -9.57
CA GLU A 417 37.79 6.53 -9.56
C GLU A 417 36.77 5.59 -10.22
N GLN A 418 37.23 4.62 -10.98
CA GLN A 418 36.37 3.62 -11.59
C GLN A 418 35.72 2.73 -10.54
N VAL A 419 34.42 2.51 -10.67
CA VAL A 419 33.62 1.73 -9.73
C VAL A 419 32.56 0.89 -10.47
N ILE A 420 32.14 -0.21 -9.86
CA ILE A 420 30.89 -0.89 -10.21
C ILE A 420 29.78 -0.25 -9.38
N ARG A 421 28.76 0.25 -10.03
CA ARG A 421 27.56 0.78 -9.35
C ARG A 421 26.40 -0.19 -9.48
N MET A 422 25.68 -0.41 -8.40
CA MET A 422 24.49 -1.27 -8.36
C MET A 422 23.29 -0.48 -7.86
N ASN A 423 22.15 -0.68 -8.52
CA ASN A 423 20.84 -0.31 -8.03
C ASN A 423 20.19 -1.58 -7.45
N VAL A 424 19.94 -1.62 -6.13
CA VAL A 424 19.42 -2.78 -5.40
C VAL A 424 18.13 -2.35 -4.70
N TRP A 425 17.03 -2.34 -5.44
CA TRP A 425 15.76 -1.73 -5.02
C TRP A 425 15.10 -2.36 -3.81
N ASP A 426 15.29 -3.66 -3.55
CA ASP A 426 14.74 -4.34 -2.37
C ASP A 426 15.64 -4.25 -1.12
N TRP A 427 16.74 -3.53 -1.20
CA TRP A 427 17.72 -3.49 -0.12
C TRP A 427 17.09 -3.11 1.23
N HIS A 428 17.47 -3.88 2.27
CA HIS A 428 17.12 -3.62 3.67
C HIS A 428 18.39 -3.28 4.48
N PRO A 429 18.31 -2.44 5.52
CA PRO A 429 19.48 -2.07 6.34
C PRO A 429 20.22 -3.23 7.00
N ASP A 430 19.56 -4.34 7.23
CA ASP A 430 20.14 -5.53 7.85
C ASP A 430 20.80 -6.50 6.86
N TRP A 431 20.76 -6.20 5.55
CA TRP A 431 21.43 -7.03 4.54
C TRP A 431 22.94 -7.03 4.69
N GLN A 432 23.55 -8.16 4.36
CA GLN A 432 24.99 -8.35 4.34
C GLN A 432 25.49 -8.55 2.91
N PHE A 433 26.69 -8.02 2.64
CA PHE A 433 27.34 -8.17 1.35
C PHE A 433 28.71 -8.82 1.51
N GLU A 434 29.00 -9.80 0.67
CA GLU A 434 30.32 -10.37 0.48
C GLU A 434 30.81 -10.05 -0.93
N VAL A 435 32.10 -9.73 -1.05
CA VAL A 435 32.74 -9.44 -2.34
C VAL A 435 33.94 -10.34 -2.53
N PHE A 436 34.10 -10.84 -3.74
CA PHE A 436 35.23 -11.66 -4.16
C PHE A 436 35.87 -11.05 -5.41
N GLU A 437 37.19 -11.00 -5.48
CA GLU A 437 37.96 -10.67 -6.69
C GLU A 437 38.72 -11.91 -7.16
N ASN A 438 38.53 -12.31 -8.42
CA ASN A 438 39.09 -13.53 -9.00
C ASN A 438 38.90 -14.78 -8.11
N GLY A 439 37.71 -14.89 -7.47
CA GLY A 439 37.35 -15.99 -6.57
C GLY A 439 37.89 -15.89 -5.15
N VAL A 440 38.70 -14.87 -4.83
CA VAL A 440 39.24 -14.64 -3.48
C VAL A 440 38.37 -13.62 -2.73
N LYS A 441 37.93 -13.99 -1.52
CA LYS A 441 37.11 -13.11 -0.68
C LYS A 441 37.90 -11.88 -0.25
N VAL A 442 37.36 -10.70 -0.51
CA VAL A 442 37.93 -9.42 -0.08
C VAL A 442 37.55 -9.19 1.40
N SER A 443 38.56 -9.15 2.28
CA SER A 443 38.31 -9.04 3.74
C SER A 443 37.71 -7.72 4.18
N LYS A 444 38.00 -6.62 3.46
CA LYS A 444 37.47 -5.29 3.71
C LYS A 444 37.11 -4.63 2.36
N PRO A 445 35.97 -5.02 1.76
CA PRO A 445 35.58 -4.48 0.48
C PRO A 445 35.28 -2.99 0.57
N GLN A 446 35.79 -2.22 -0.42
CA GLN A 446 35.43 -0.81 -0.58
C GLN A 446 34.04 -0.71 -1.23
N LEU A 447 33.03 -1.24 -0.53
CA LEU A 447 31.63 -1.18 -0.91
C LEU A 447 30.95 -0.08 -0.09
N SER A 448 30.41 0.90 -0.78
CA SER A 448 29.76 2.04 -0.15
C SER A 448 28.34 2.19 -0.63
N ARG A 449 27.41 2.38 0.29
CA ARG A 449 26.06 2.81 -0.06
C ARG A 449 26.06 4.31 -0.36
N ILE A 450 25.48 4.68 -1.49
CA ILE A 450 25.45 6.06 -1.95
C ILE A 450 24.01 6.55 -2.18
N ARG A 451 23.83 7.85 -2.27
CA ARG A 451 22.61 8.46 -2.79
C ARG A 451 22.83 8.84 -4.24
N ALA A 452 22.08 8.21 -5.14
CA ALA A 452 22.25 8.39 -6.57
C ALA A 452 20.91 8.38 -7.31
N LYS A 453 20.96 8.80 -8.56
CA LYS A 453 19.89 8.65 -9.56
C LYS A 453 20.17 7.41 -10.41
N ASP A 454 19.09 6.78 -10.90
CA ASP A 454 19.21 5.65 -11.82
C ASP A 454 19.58 6.16 -13.22
N PRO A 455 20.72 5.72 -13.79
CA PRO A 455 21.16 6.15 -15.12
C PRO A 455 20.20 5.74 -16.24
N LEU A 456 19.63 4.53 -16.17
CA LEU A 456 18.71 4.04 -17.20
C LEU A 456 17.42 4.85 -17.22
N TYR A 457 16.87 5.16 -16.04
CA TYR A 457 15.67 6.00 -15.96
C TYR A 457 15.94 7.43 -16.47
N ASP A 458 17.09 8.01 -16.14
CA ASP A 458 17.51 9.33 -16.65
C ASP A 458 17.64 9.32 -18.18
N GLU A 459 18.24 8.27 -18.75
CA GLU A 459 18.34 8.10 -20.20
C GLU A 459 16.96 8.00 -20.85
N MET A 460 16.09 7.12 -20.35
CA MET A 460 14.72 6.97 -20.85
C MET A 460 13.97 8.30 -20.85
N ARG A 461 14.03 9.02 -19.74
CA ARG A 461 13.38 10.32 -19.59
C ARG A 461 13.96 11.36 -20.56
N ASN A 462 15.26 11.36 -20.79
CA ASN A 462 15.94 12.31 -21.69
C ASN A 462 15.66 12.01 -23.16
N ASN A 463 15.44 10.76 -23.53
CA ASN A 463 15.15 10.32 -24.89
C ASN A 463 13.68 10.47 -25.28
N THR A 464 12.77 10.56 -24.29
CA THR A 464 11.35 10.87 -24.52
C THR A 464 11.15 12.33 -24.83
N GLY A 465 10.80 12.69 -26.02
CA GLY A 465 10.66 14.06 -26.53
C GLY A 465 10.13 15.13 -25.57
N ASN A 466 10.29 16.39 -25.92
CA ASN A 466 10.10 17.58 -25.06
C ASN A 466 8.76 17.70 -24.33
N GLY A 467 7.70 16.99 -24.77
CA GLY A 467 6.38 17.02 -24.12
C GLY A 467 6.35 16.41 -22.71
N ILE A 468 7.13 15.35 -22.46
CA ILE A 468 7.16 14.64 -21.17
C ILE A 468 8.16 15.26 -20.20
N LYS A 469 9.24 15.84 -20.70
CA LYS A 469 10.26 16.52 -19.86
C LYS A 469 9.69 17.62 -18.95
N LYS A 470 8.57 18.24 -19.32
CA LYS A 470 7.90 19.27 -18.50
C LYS A 470 7.24 18.72 -17.23
N PHE A 471 6.96 17.43 -17.16
CA PHE A 471 6.31 16.82 -16.00
C PHE A 471 7.31 16.56 -14.88
N LYS A 472 7.28 17.39 -13.83
CA LYS A 472 8.20 17.31 -12.69
C LYS A 472 8.07 16.01 -11.91
N PHE A 473 6.89 15.40 -11.87
CA PHE A 473 6.65 14.13 -11.17
C PHE A 473 7.38 12.95 -11.84
N LEU A 474 7.77 13.09 -13.12
CA LEU A 474 8.61 12.11 -13.82
C LEU A 474 10.12 12.38 -13.68
N ASN A 475 10.54 13.29 -12.80
CA ASN A 475 11.96 13.52 -12.58
C ASN A 475 12.60 12.31 -11.88
N THR A 476 13.80 11.93 -12.33
CA THR A 476 14.59 10.87 -11.70
C THR A 476 14.84 11.21 -10.24
N ALA A 477 14.49 10.29 -9.35
CA ALA A 477 14.68 10.44 -7.92
C ALA A 477 16.13 10.14 -7.49
N ASN A 478 16.58 10.80 -6.43
CA ASN A 478 17.79 10.41 -5.73
C ASN A 478 17.42 9.49 -4.58
N THR A 479 17.84 8.25 -4.63
CA THR A 479 17.48 7.20 -3.66
C THR A 479 18.70 6.62 -2.97
N TYR A 480 18.48 5.83 -1.89
CA TYR A 480 19.53 5.31 -1.03
C TYR A 480 19.79 3.80 -1.21
N HIS A 481 19.23 3.18 -2.23
CA HIS A 481 19.44 1.77 -2.55
C HIS A 481 20.49 1.56 -3.65
N PHE A 482 21.41 2.53 -3.82
CA PHE A 482 22.57 2.41 -4.68
C PHE A 482 23.83 2.06 -3.90
N PHE A 483 24.67 1.22 -4.50
CA PHE A 483 25.96 0.80 -3.97
C PHE A 483 27.04 1.04 -5.00
N GLU A 484 28.23 1.44 -4.55
CA GLU A 484 29.44 1.51 -5.35
C GLU A 484 30.50 0.60 -4.74
N TYR A 485 31.06 -0.27 -5.57
CA TYR A 485 32.21 -1.07 -5.24
C TYR A 485 33.42 -0.57 -6.02
N LYS A 486 34.52 -0.24 -5.34
CA LYS A 486 35.81 0.07 -5.95
C LYS A 486 36.68 -1.19 -5.92
N PRO A 487 36.96 -1.83 -7.08
CA PRO A 487 37.85 -2.98 -7.14
C PRO A 487 39.28 -2.63 -6.73
N GLN A 488 39.98 -3.58 -6.13
CA GLN A 488 41.43 -3.50 -5.89
C GLN A 488 42.19 -3.69 -7.20
N ASP A 489 41.70 -4.61 -8.03
CA ASP A 489 42.16 -4.83 -9.41
C ASP A 489 41.01 -4.58 -10.38
N VAL A 490 41.13 -3.56 -11.23
CA VAL A 490 40.13 -3.19 -12.23
C VAL A 490 39.91 -4.26 -13.32
N ALA A 491 40.85 -5.20 -13.47
CA ALA A 491 40.77 -6.31 -14.43
C ALA A 491 40.15 -7.57 -13.81
N ALA A 492 39.89 -7.59 -12.50
CA ALA A 492 39.37 -8.75 -11.82
C ALA A 492 37.92 -9.09 -12.20
N ASP A 493 37.60 -10.37 -12.14
CA ASP A 493 36.21 -10.82 -12.04
C ASP A 493 35.69 -10.56 -10.64
N ILE A 494 34.64 -9.74 -10.54
CA ILE A 494 34.04 -9.31 -9.28
C ILE A 494 32.78 -10.12 -9.06
N ARG A 495 32.73 -10.92 -7.99
CA ARG A 495 31.52 -11.60 -7.53
C ARG A 495 31.00 -10.91 -6.27
N ILE A 496 29.72 -10.58 -6.27
CA ILE A 496 29.04 -9.93 -5.14
C ILE A 496 27.87 -10.82 -4.72
N VAL A 497 27.85 -11.18 -3.45
CA VAL A 497 26.78 -11.96 -2.83
C VAL A 497 26.06 -11.07 -1.83
N ALA A 498 24.74 -10.98 -1.93
CA ALA A 498 23.88 -10.28 -0.98
C ALA A 498 23.02 -11.28 -0.23
N THR A 499 23.07 -11.22 1.09
CA THR A 499 22.22 -11.99 2.00
C THR A 499 21.18 -11.05 2.61
N ASP A 500 19.92 -11.45 2.56
CA ASP A 500 18.79 -10.65 3.01
C ASP A 500 18.62 -10.66 4.55
N GLU A 501 17.60 -9.94 5.04
CA GLU A 501 17.25 -9.86 6.47
C GLU A 501 16.70 -11.17 7.06
N PHE A 502 16.53 -12.20 6.22
CA PHE A 502 16.07 -13.54 6.60
C PHE A 502 17.17 -14.60 6.46
N ASP A 503 18.43 -14.17 6.35
CA ASP A 503 19.62 -15.03 6.15
C ASP A 503 19.58 -15.87 4.86
N SER A 504 18.83 -15.41 3.85
CA SER A 504 18.76 -16.05 2.53
C SER A 504 19.63 -15.31 1.51
N VAL A 505 20.28 -16.05 0.61
CA VAL A 505 20.99 -15.42 -0.52
C VAL A 505 19.96 -14.78 -1.45
N TYR A 506 19.96 -13.47 -1.47
CA TYR A 506 19.03 -12.70 -2.31
C TYR A 506 19.51 -12.62 -3.76
N PHE A 507 20.79 -12.37 -3.97
CA PHE A 507 21.45 -12.52 -5.26
C PHE A 507 22.94 -12.90 -5.11
N ASP A 508 23.47 -13.52 -6.16
CA ASP A 508 24.87 -13.88 -6.34
C ASP A 508 25.24 -13.56 -7.78
N VAL A 509 26.06 -12.55 -7.98
CA VAL A 509 26.37 -12.04 -9.33
C VAL A 509 27.87 -11.92 -9.54
N THR A 510 28.31 -12.31 -10.74
CA THR A 510 29.67 -12.04 -11.21
C THR A 510 29.62 -11.02 -12.35
N THR A 511 30.47 -10.01 -12.26
CA THR A 511 30.61 -8.93 -13.23
C THR A 511 32.08 -8.54 -13.39
N ARG A 512 32.39 -7.72 -14.39
CA ARG A 512 33.70 -7.15 -14.66
C ARG A 512 33.57 -5.68 -15.03
N MET A 513 34.59 -4.89 -14.76
CA MET A 513 34.66 -3.53 -15.29
C MET A 513 34.78 -3.54 -16.82
N GLU A 514 34.04 -2.65 -17.51
CA GLU A 514 34.05 -2.47 -18.96
C GLU A 514 34.46 -1.06 -19.38
#